data_9b42f84b60004b36ee2fbe80236da6be
#
_entry.id   9b42f84b60004b36ee2fbe80236da6be
#
_cell.length_a   1.000
_cell.length_b   1.000
_cell.length_c   1.000
_cell.angle_alpha   90.00
_cell.angle_beta   90.00
_cell.angle_gamma   90.00
#
_symmetry.space_group_name_H-M   'P 1'
#
loop_
_entity.id
_entity.type
_entity.pdbx_description
1 polymer ?
#
loop_
_entity_poly.entity_id
_entity_poly.type
_entity_poly.pdbx_seq_one_letter_code
_entity_poly.pdbx_strand_id
1 'polypeptide(L)'
;GGGIMLTASHNPPKFHGFKLKGPYGGTATPDIYKAVSERVPNISVNDVKKFDAKKHTVETFDIREAYYDFLKKQVDLNAIKSLNVPIHHE
;
A
#
# COMPACT_ATOMS: atom_id res chain seq x y z
N GLY A 1 14.17 -2.00 -2.29
CA GLY A 1 13.20 -1.05 -1.75
C GLY A 1 12.06 -1.75 -1.02
N GLY A 2 11.19 -0.98 -0.42
CA GLY A 2 9.99 -1.42 0.26
C GLY A 2 9.01 -0.27 0.35
N GLY A 3 7.87 -0.50 1.01
CA GLY A 3 6.84 0.52 1.14
C GLY A 3 6.19 0.53 2.50
N ILE A 4 5.49 1.62 2.77
CA ILE A 4 4.66 1.80 3.94
C ILE A 4 3.26 2.18 3.47
N MET A 5 2.24 1.53 4.02
CA MET A 5 0.85 1.87 3.78
C MET A 5 0.20 2.28 5.10
N LEU A 6 -0.33 3.49 5.13
CA LEU A 6 -1.16 3.97 6.24
C LEU A 6 -2.62 3.80 5.84
N THR A 7 -3.40 3.06 6.63
CA THR A 7 -4.79 2.78 6.30
C THR A 7 -5.61 2.47 7.56
N ALA A 8 -6.84 2.94 7.60
CA ALA A 8 -7.82 2.53 8.59
C ALA A 8 -8.45 1.17 8.26
N SER A 9 -8.18 0.59 7.07
CA SER A 9 -8.88 -0.59 6.55
C SER A 9 -10.41 -0.32 6.55
N HIS A 10 -11.19 -1.17 7.23
CA HIS A 10 -12.63 -1.05 7.44
C HIS A 10 -13.00 -0.35 8.76
N ASN A 11 -12.02 0.10 9.53
CA ASN A 11 -12.28 0.83 10.78
C ASN A 11 -12.69 2.29 10.52
N PRO A 12 -13.37 2.95 11.46
CA PRO A 12 -13.66 4.38 11.37
C PRO A 12 -12.39 5.22 11.14
N PRO A 13 -12.50 6.40 10.50
CA PRO A 13 -11.35 7.23 10.08
C PRO A 13 -10.41 7.67 11.22
N LYS A 14 -10.85 7.62 12.47
CA LYS A 14 -10.02 7.93 13.65
C LYS A 14 -8.92 6.90 13.94
N PHE A 15 -9.00 5.72 13.32
CA PHE A 15 -7.99 4.68 13.44
C PHE A 15 -7.06 4.69 12.25
N HIS A 16 -5.77 4.45 12.48
CA HIS A 16 -4.77 4.29 11.45
C HIS A 16 -3.96 3.03 11.69
N GLY A 17 -3.84 2.21 10.66
CA GLY A 17 -2.95 1.07 10.65
C GLY A 17 -1.65 1.40 9.91
N PHE A 18 -0.57 0.82 10.34
CA PHE A 18 0.74 0.90 9.72
C PHE A 18 1.09 -0.48 9.14
N LYS A 19 1.28 -0.55 7.83
CA LYS A 19 1.59 -1.80 7.14
C LYS A 19 2.90 -1.69 6.37
N LEU A 20 3.80 -2.62 6.60
CA LEU A 20 5.03 -2.74 5.83
C LEU A 20 4.78 -3.51 4.54
N LYS A 21 5.38 -3.05 3.46
CA LYS A 21 5.39 -3.69 2.15
C LYS A 21 6.80 -4.14 1.80
N GLY A 22 6.93 -5.36 1.32
CA GLY A 22 8.19 -5.90 0.83
C GLY A 22 8.57 -5.34 -0.55
N PRO A 23 9.81 -5.58 -1.01
CA PRO A 23 10.31 -5.10 -2.30
C PRO A 23 9.57 -5.70 -3.51
N TYR A 24 8.84 -6.76 -3.29
CA TYR A 24 7.99 -7.44 -4.28
C TYR A 24 6.57 -6.84 -4.37
N GLY A 25 6.28 -5.71 -3.68
CA GLY A 25 4.99 -5.01 -3.69
C GLY A 25 3.90 -5.60 -2.78
N GLY A 26 4.10 -6.79 -2.24
CA GLY A 26 3.19 -7.48 -1.34
C GLY A 26 3.34 -7.09 0.13
N THR A 27 2.58 -7.73 1.00
CA THR A 27 2.72 -7.59 2.46
C THR A 27 4.09 -8.12 2.89
N ALA A 28 4.78 -7.40 3.76
CA ALA A 28 6.06 -7.84 4.30
C ALA A 28 5.93 -9.20 5.00
N THR A 29 6.96 -10.03 4.87
CA THR A 29 7.01 -11.34 5.51
C THR A 29 7.20 -11.24 7.02
N PRO A 30 6.88 -12.29 7.81
CA PRO A 30 7.03 -12.26 9.27
C PRO A 30 8.44 -11.93 9.76
N ASP A 31 9.46 -12.37 9.03
CA ASP A 31 10.86 -12.07 9.34
C ASP A 31 11.20 -10.59 9.16
N ILE A 32 10.65 -9.93 8.13
CA ILE A 32 10.78 -8.47 7.94
C ILE A 32 10.10 -7.73 9.10
N TYR A 33 8.88 -8.13 9.47
CA TYR A 33 8.18 -7.54 10.61
C TYR A 33 8.97 -7.72 11.91
N LYS A 34 9.48 -8.92 12.16
CA LYS A 34 10.31 -9.23 13.33
C LYS A 34 11.54 -8.33 13.38
N ALA A 35 12.28 -8.25 12.27
CA ALA A 35 13.49 -7.43 12.18
C ALA A 35 13.24 -5.94 12.44
N VAL A 36 12.09 -5.41 12.01
CA VAL A 36 11.68 -4.02 12.31
C VAL A 36 11.29 -3.89 13.77
N SER A 37 10.44 -4.78 14.29
CA SER A 37 9.94 -4.73 15.67
C SER A 37 11.06 -4.80 16.72
N GLU A 38 12.11 -5.56 16.45
CA GLU A 38 13.28 -5.67 17.32
C GLU A 38 14.12 -4.37 17.39
N ARG A 39 14.02 -3.53 16.34
CA ARG A 39 14.74 -2.26 16.27
C ARG A 39 14.00 -1.10 16.91
N VAL A 40 12.67 -1.10 16.85
CA VAL A 40 11.82 0.01 17.34
C VAL A 40 12.07 0.36 18.81
N PRO A 41 12.16 -0.60 19.76
CA PRO A 41 12.39 -0.28 21.18
C PRO A 41 13.71 0.43 21.47
N ASN A 42 14.67 0.32 20.56
CA ASN A 42 15.99 0.92 20.70
C ASN A 42 16.10 2.31 20.05
N ILE A 43 15.01 2.85 19.54
CA ILE A 43 14.97 4.14 18.86
C ILE A 43 14.23 5.14 19.76
N SER A 44 14.94 6.18 20.21
CA SER A 44 14.31 7.32 20.88
C SER A 44 13.60 8.21 19.87
N VAL A 45 12.52 8.87 20.29
CA VAL A 45 11.87 9.91 19.48
C VAL A 45 12.85 11.01 19.07
N ASN A 46 13.86 11.28 19.91
CA ASN A 46 14.92 12.26 19.60
C ASN A 46 15.87 11.80 18.49
N ASP A 47 15.95 10.50 18.22
CA ASP A 47 16.78 9.95 17.14
C ASP A 47 16.07 10.04 15.78
N VAL A 48 14.77 10.33 15.79
CA VAL A 48 13.99 10.48 14.55
C VAL A 48 14.36 11.80 13.89
N LYS A 49 15.04 11.72 12.76
CA LYS A 49 15.39 12.89 11.97
C LYS A 49 14.10 13.56 11.45
N LYS A 50 14.00 14.85 11.69
CA LYS A 50 12.90 15.64 11.11
C LYS A 50 13.05 15.67 9.59
N PHE A 51 11.93 15.52 8.89
CA PHE A 51 11.90 15.68 7.44
C PHE A 51 12.32 17.12 7.06
N ASP A 52 13.29 17.22 6.18
CA ASP A 52 13.76 18.50 5.62
C ASP A 52 13.35 18.57 4.16
N ALA A 53 12.29 19.32 3.86
CA ALA A 53 11.76 19.47 2.51
C ALA A 53 12.76 20.11 1.52
N LYS A 54 13.82 20.77 2.01
CA LYS A 54 14.87 21.32 1.16
C LYS A 54 15.88 20.27 0.69
N LYS A 55 15.99 19.17 1.44
CA LYS A 55 16.95 18.08 1.16
C LYS A 55 16.30 16.85 0.53
N HIS A 56 14.98 16.76 0.56
CA HIS A 56 14.25 15.59 0.10
C HIS A 56 13.14 16.00 -0.86
N THR A 57 13.07 15.33 -1.98
CA THR A 57 11.97 15.49 -2.94
C THR A 57 10.88 14.49 -2.62
N VAL A 58 9.64 14.98 -2.56
CA VAL A 58 8.45 14.12 -2.51
C VAL A 58 7.84 14.12 -3.90
N GLU A 59 7.83 12.96 -4.53
CA GLU A 59 7.17 12.76 -5.81
C GLU A 59 5.79 12.17 -5.59
N THR A 60 4.80 12.71 -6.28
CA THR A 60 3.45 12.17 -6.30
C THR A 60 3.14 11.65 -7.70
N PHE A 61 2.43 10.55 -7.79
CA PHE A 61 2.01 9.98 -9.06
C PHE A 61 0.60 9.40 -8.94
N ASP A 62 -0.10 9.35 -10.07
CA ASP A 62 -1.42 8.72 -10.17
C ASP A 62 -1.24 7.29 -10.69
N ILE A 63 -1.55 6.31 -9.87
CA ILE A 63 -1.45 4.90 -10.21
C ILE A 63 -2.65 4.34 -10.98
N ARG A 64 -3.76 5.09 -11.08
CA ARG A 64 -5.05 4.57 -11.55
C ARG A 64 -4.95 3.97 -12.94
N GLU A 65 -4.37 4.66 -13.90
CA GLU A 65 -4.28 4.17 -15.29
C GLU A 65 -3.45 2.88 -15.37
N ALA A 66 -2.29 2.86 -14.74
CA ALA A 66 -1.44 1.66 -14.70
C ALA A 66 -2.15 0.47 -14.04
N TYR A 67 -2.93 0.73 -12.99
CA TYR A 67 -3.73 -0.28 -12.31
C TYR A 67 -4.86 -0.80 -13.20
N TYR A 68 -5.60 0.08 -13.86
CA TYR A 68 -6.66 -0.34 -14.77
C TYR A 68 -6.14 -1.13 -15.96
N ASP A 69 -5.01 -0.74 -16.53
CA ASP A 69 -4.39 -1.48 -17.62
C ASP A 69 -3.89 -2.87 -17.19
N PHE A 70 -3.39 -2.97 -15.96
CA PHE A 70 -3.08 -4.26 -15.37
C PHE A 70 -4.34 -5.13 -15.23
N LEU A 71 -5.42 -4.61 -14.68
CA LEU A 71 -6.68 -5.35 -14.50
C LEU A 71 -7.26 -5.82 -15.83
N LYS A 72 -7.27 -4.97 -16.85
CA LYS A 72 -7.76 -5.32 -18.21
C LYS A 72 -7.02 -6.52 -18.80
N LYS A 73 -5.73 -6.70 -18.46
CA LYS A 73 -4.93 -7.85 -18.90
C LYS A 73 -5.22 -9.13 -18.12
N GLN A 74 -5.83 -9.04 -16.94
CA GLN A 74 -6.12 -10.20 -16.08
C GLN A 74 -7.50 -10.81 -16.36
N VAL A 75 -8.39 -10.09 -17.06
CA VAL A 75 -9.77 -10.52 -17.28
C VAL A 75 -10.14 -10.42 -18.76
N ASP A 76 -10.97 -11.37 -19.23
CA ASP A 76 -11.56 -11.29 -20.56
C ASP A 76 -12.82 -10.41 -20.51
N LEU A 77 -12.65 -9.13 -20.82
CA LEU A 77 -13.75 -8.16 -20.82
C LEU A 77 -14.81 -8.48 -21.87
N ASN A 78 -14.45 -9.16 -22.98
CA ASN A 78 -15.42 -9.53 -24.02
C ASN A 78 -16.30 -10.68 -23.54
N ALA A 79 -15.71 -11.68 -22.88
CA ALA A 79 -16.46 -12.74 -22.24
C ALA A 79 -17.42 -12.19 -21.18
N ILE A 80 -16.95 -11.27 -20.33
CA ILE A 80 -17.81 -10.62 -19.31
C ILE A 80 -18.98 -9.89 -19.95
N LYS A 81 -18.75 -9.09 -21.00
CA LYS A 81 -19.81 -8.36 -21.72
C LYS A 81 -20.84 -9.30 -22.38
N SER A 82 -20.40 -10.48 -22.82
CA SER A 82 -21.29 -11.46 -23.49
C SER A 82 -22.20 -12.20 -22.52
N LEU A 83 -21.90 -12.22 -21.23
CA LEU A 83 -22.67 -12.97 -20.24
C LEU A 83 -24.09 -12.48 -20.04
N ASN A 84 -24.40 -11.22 -20.36
CA ASN A 84 -25.70 -10.60 -20.18
C ASN A 84 -26.37 -10.92 -18.82
N VAL A 85 -25.55 -10.93 -17.77
CA VAL A 85 -25.98 -11.23 -16.40
C VAL A 85 -26.11 -9.91 -15.64
N PRO A 86 -27.22 -9.65 -14.95
CA PRO A 86 -27.34 -8.48 -14.09
C PRO A 86 -26.38 -8.61 -12.92
N ILE A 87 -25.59 -7.56 -12.67
CA ILE A 87 -24.70 -7.45 -11.51
C ILE A 87 -25.31 -6.47 -10.53
N HIS A 88 -25.56 -6.95 -9.30
CA HIS A 88 -25.97 -6.10 -8.19
C HIS A 88 -24.71 -5.76 -7.37
N HIS A 89 -24.50 -4.49 -7.10
CA HIS A 89 -23.39 -3.98 -6.28
C HIS A 89 -23.99 -3.19 -5.11
N GLU A 90 -23.67 -3.62 -3.88
CA GLU A 90 -24.03 -2.94 -2.64
C GLU A 90 -22.86 -2.12 -2.08
#